data_bd1ad419ee8886f75c478cb5991cf047
#
_entry.id   bd1ad419ee8886f75c478cb5991cf047
#
_cell.length_a   1.000
_cell.length_b   1.000
_cell.length_c   1.000
_cell.angle_alpha   90.00
_cell.angle_beta   90.00
_cell.angle_gamma   90.00
#
_symmetry.space_group_name_H-M   'P 1'
#
loop_
_entity.id
_entity.type
_entity.pdbx_description
1 polymer ?
#
loop_
_entity_poly.entity_id
_entity_poly.type
_entity_poly.pdbx_seq_one_letter_code
_entity_poly.pdbx_strand_id
1 'polypeptide(L)'
;MKLIEKVNIEFLKLQFNNQSQVKVNNYDINLNAREMTKNDIKLKLTEKEINTISYLSKSKKPVSIDKLQAEVWSYQSDIETHTVETHIYRLRKKIFNSFNDNMFIVSKKNGYQIK
;
A
#
# COMPACT_ATOMS: atom_id res chain seq x y z
N MET A 1 28.95 22.32 14.69
CA MET A 1 27.49 22.52 14.47
C MET A 1 27.06 22.03 13.12
N LYS A 2 27.65 22.53 12.05
CA LYS A 2 27.24 22.12 10.71
C LYS A 2 27.49 20.65 10.43
N LEU A 3 28.55 20.07 10.96
CA LEU A 3 28.82 18.63 10.78
C LEU A 3 27.76 17.78 11.46
N ILE A 4 27.30 18.20 12.63
CA ILE A 4 26.28 17.47 13.36
C ILE A 4 24.96 17.50 12.59
N GLU A 5 24.59 18.65 12.05
CA GLU A 5 23.38 18.78 11.25
C GLU A 5 23.44 17.88 10.01
N LYS A 6 24.59 17.85 9.34
CA LYS A 6 24.76 17.03 8.17
C LYS A 6 24.62 15.54 8.49
N VAL A 7 25.20 15.11 9.60
CA VAL A 7 25.09 13.72 10.03
C VAL A 7 23.64 13.37 10.34
N ASN A 8 22.91 14.27 10.99
CA ASN A 8 21.50 14.04 11.30
C ASN A 8 20.66 13.91 10.03
N ILE A 9 20.94 14.71 9.04
CA ILE A 9 20.21 14.63 7.77
C ILE A 9 20.46 13.29 7.09
N GLU A 10 21.68 12.83 7.06
CA GLU A 10 22.02 11.53 6.49
C GLU A 10 21.34 10.40 7.24
N PHE A 11 21.32 10.47 8.56
CA PHE A 11 20.66 9.47 9.38
C PHE A 11 19.16 9.43 9.09
N LEU A 12 18.51 10.58 8.95
CA LEU A 12 17.10 10.66 8.62
C LEU A 12 16.81 10.08 7.23
N LYS A 13 17.69 10.34 6.27
CA LYS A 13 17.54 9.77 4.93
C LYS A 13 17.60 8.24 4.96
N LEU A 14 18.52 7.68 5.73
CA LEU A 14 18.65 6.24 5.84
C LEU A 14 17.41 5.63 6.48
N GLN A 15 16.90 6.24 7.54
CA GLN A 15 15.68 5.76 8.17
C GLN A 15 14.49 5.85 7.23
N PHE A 16 14.39 6.95 6.48
CA PHE A 16 13.31 7.13 5.53
C PHE A 16 13.36 6.07 4.43
N ASN A 17 14.55 5.82 3.88
CA ASN A 17 14.72 4.80 2.86
C ASN A 17 14.34 3.42 3.36
N ASN A 18 14.70 3.09 4.60
CA ASN A 18 14.33 1.81 5.19
C ASN A 18 12.82 1.69 5.36
N GLN A 19 12.16 2.80 5.70
CA GLN A 19 10.72 2.82 5.86
C GLN A 19 9.99 2.80 4.53
N SER A 20 10.63 3.20 3.44
CA SER A 20 10.00 3.23 2.13
C SER A 20 9.93 1.86 1.47
N GLN A 21 10.65 0.89 2.00
CA GLN A 21 10.62 -0.47 1.48
C GLN A 21 10.01 -1.39 2.54
N VAL A 22 8.91 -2.01 2.20
CA VAL A 22 8.18 -2.87 3.11
C VAL A 22 7.99 -4.22 2.44
N LYS A 23 8.17 -5.28 3.22
CA LYS A 23 7.88 -6.61 2.73
C LYS A 23 6.50 -7.03 3.20
N VAL A 24 5.63 -7.34 2.26
CA VAL A 24 4.26 -7.77 2.56
C VAL A 24 4.08 -9.15 1.93
N ASN A 25 3.90 -10.16 2.77
CA ASN A 25 3.91 -11.55 2.35
C ASN A 25 5.21 -11.85 1.60
N ASN A 26 5.16 -12.22 0.34
CA ASN A 26 6.35 -12.50 -0.47
C ASN A 26 6.68 -11.39 -1.44
N TYR A 27 6.10 -10.21 -1.24
CA TYR A 27 6.27 -9.09 -2.14
C TYR A 27 7.12 -8.01 -1.50
N ASP A 28 7.97 -7.40 -2.31
CA ASP A 28 8.70 -6.20 -1.92
C ASP A 28 7.94 -4.99 -2.41
N ILE A 29 7.54 -4.14 -1.49
CA ILE A 29 6.76 -2.94 -1.80
C ILE A 29 7.67 -1.74 -1.64
N ASN A 30 7.88 -0.98 -2.71
CA ASN A 30 8.63 0.26 -2.65
C ASN A 30 7.63 1.42 -2.64
N LEU A 31 7.50 2.05 -1.49
CA LEU A 31 6.51 3.11 -1.30
C LEU A 31 6.87 4.37 -2.08
N ASN A 32 8.16 4.67 -2.20
CA ASN A 32 8.60 5.86 -2.93
C ASN A 32 8.45 5.70 -4.44
N ALA A 33 8.83 4.55 -4.96
CA ALA A 33 8.72 4.29 -6.39
C ALA A 33 7.33 3.81 -6.78
N ARG A 34 6.51 3.47 -5.81
CA ARG A 34 5.15 2.94 -6.03
C ARG A 34 5.21 1.67 -6.87
N GLU A 35 6.02 0.73 -6.43
CA GLU A 35 6.23 -0.52 -7.13
C GLU A 35 6.09 -1.71 -6.20
N MET A 36 5.55 -2.79 -6.75
CA MET A 36 5.39 -4.06 -6.07
C MET A 36 6.16 -5.09 -6.88
N THR A 37 7.07 -5.82 -6.23
CA THR A 37 8.00 -6.70 -6.93
C THR A 37 7.98 -8.09 -6.33
N LYS A 38 8.00 -9.10 -7.18
CA LYS A 38 8.16 -10.49 -6.79
C LYS A 38 8.75 -11.27 -7.96
N ASN A 39 9.80 -12.05 -7.70
CA ASN A 39 10.41 -12.90 -8.72
C ASN A 39 10.74 -12.14 -10.00
N ASP A 40 11.35 -10.98 -9.88
CA ASP A 40 11.77 -10.13 -10.99
C ASP A 40 10.61 -9.48 -11.76
N ILE A 41 9.38 -9.70 -11.32
CA ILE A 41 8.22 -9.03 -11.90
C ILE A 41 7.97 -7.76 -11.09
N LYS A 42 7.88 -6.65 -11.81
CA LYS A 42 7.68 -5.35 -11.22
C LYS A 42 6.34 -4.79 -11.66
N LEU A 43 5.49 -4.45 -10.71
CA LEU A 43 4.17 -3.87 -10.99
C LEU A 43 4.14 -2.44 -10.49
N LYS A 44 3.90 -1.51 -11.40
CA LYS A 44 3.77 -0.11 -11.07
C LYS A 44 2.38 0.15 -10.50
N LEU A 45 2.31 0.90 -9.41
CA LEU A 45 1.05 1.17 -8.73
C LEU A 45 0.82 2.67 -8.62
N THR A 46 -0.44 3.06 -8.48
CA THR A 46 -0.77 4.46 -8.21
C THR A 46 -0.56 4.76 -6.72
N GLU A 47 -0.58 6.06 -6.39
CA GLU A 47 -0.45 6.48 -4.99
C GLU A 47 -1.55 5.87 -4.13
N LYS A 48 -2.78 5.88 -4.59
CA LYS A 48 -3.90 5.32 -3.82
C LYS A 48 -3.78 3.81 -3.67
N GLU A 49 -3.29 3.13 -4.69
CA GLU A 49 -3.07 1.68 -4.61
C GLU A 49 -1.99 1.34 -3.59
N ILE A 50 -0.88 2.06 -3.60
CA ILE A 50 0.20 1.87 -2.62
C ILE A 50 -0.30 2.16 -1.21
N ASN A 51 -1.04 3.25 -1.04
CA ASN A 51 -1.55 3.61 0.28
C ASN A 51 -2.53 2.57 0.80
N THR A 52 -3.35 2.00 -0.08
CA THR A 52 -4.28 0.93 0.28
C THR A 52 -3.52 -0.31 0.76
N ILE A 53 -2.51 -0.73 0.01
CA ILE A 53 -1.71 -1.90 0.39
C ILE A 53 -1.00 -1.65 1.72
N SER A 54 -0.38 -0.48 1.87
CA SER A 54 0.32 -0.13 3.10
C SER A 54 -0.63 -0.16 4.30
N TYR A 55 -1.80 0.44 4.15
CA TYR A 55 -2.78 0.49 5.23
C TYR A 55 -3.29 -0.90 5.61
N LEU A 56 -3.65 -1.70 4.62
CA LEU A 56 -4.15 -3.05 4.85
C LEU A 56 -3.08 -3.95 5.46
N SER A 57 -1.83 -3.79 5.05
CA SER A 57 -0.74 -4.63 5.57
C SER A 57 -0.45 -4.40 7.05
N LYS A 58 -0.76 -3.20 7.54
CA LYS A 58 -0.58 -2.85 8.94
C LYS A 58 -1.76 -3.24 9.80
N SER A 59 -2.89 -3.56 9.20
CA SER A 59 -4.09 -3.94 9.93
C SER A 59 -4.10 -5.42 10.20
N LYS A 60 -4.44 -5.79 11.43
CA LYS A 60 -4.56 -7.20 11.81
C LYS A 60 -5.96 -7.74 11.63
N LYS A 61 -6.89 -6.87 11.28
CA LYS A 61 -8.30 -7.20 11.10
C LYS A 61 -8.77 -6.73 9.73
N PRO A 62 -9.84 -7.31 9.19
CA PRO A 62 -10.41 -6.77 7.96
C PRO A 62 -10.77 -5.29 8.14
N VAL A 63 -10.52 -4.52 7.10
CA VAL A 63 -10.77 -3.09 7.11
C VAL A 63 -11.99 -2.80 6.26
N SER A 64 -12.97 -2.11 6.86
CA SER A 64 -14.19 -1.76 6.14
C SER A 64 -13.93 -0.75 5.03
N ILE A 65 -14.84 -0.69 4.07
CA ILE A 65 -14.75 0.28 2.98
C ILE A 65 -14.77 1.70 3.53
N ASP A 66 -15.62 1.97 4.52
CA ASP A 66 -15.70 3.28 5.14
C ASP A 66 -14.38 3.68 5.77
N LYS A 67 -13.72 2.75 6.43
CA LYS A 67 -12.43 3.00 7.06
C LYS A 67 -11.35 3.26 6.01
N LEU A 68 -11.34 2.48 4.93
CA LEU A 68 -10.41 2.69 3.83
C LEU A 68 -10.63 4.05 3.18
N GLN A 69 -11.87 4.41 2.96
CA GLN A 69 -12.20 5.72 2.39
C GLN A 69 -11.65 6.84 3.26
N ALA A 70 -11.86 6.76 4.56
CA ALA A 70 -11.41 7.80 5.48
C ALA A 70 -9.88 7.88 5.54
N GLU A 71 -9.20 6.73 5.60
CA GLU A 71 -7.77 6.70 5.85
C GLU A 71 -6.94 6.86 4.58
N VAL A 72 -7.39 6.32 3.45
CA VAL A 72 -6.63 6.35 2.21
C VAL A 72 -7.04 7.52 1.33
N TRP A 73 -8.35 7.78 1.22
CA TRP A 73 -8.87 8.87 0.40
C TRP A 73 -9.10 10.14 1.20
N SER A 74 -8.84 10.08 2.51
CA SER A 74 -9.05 11.20 3.42
C SER A 74 -10.48 11.69 3.34
N TYR A 75 -10.76 12.91 3.73
CA TYR A 75 -12.11 13.43 3.80
C TYR A 75 -12.58 14.06 2.51
N GLN A 76 -12.20 13.48 1.37
CA GLN A 76 -12.77 13.93 0.09
C GLN A 76 -14.21 13.46 0.03
N SER A 77 -15.11 14.34 0.37
CA SER A 77 -16.53 14.03 0.54
C SER A 77 -17.21 13.60 -0.76
N ASP A 78 -16.58 13.86 -1.89
CA ASP A 78 -17.17 13.56 -3.19
C ASP A 78 -16.96 12.11 -3.63
N ILE A 79 -16.19 11.34 -2.86
CA ILE A 79 -15.92 9.95 -3.21
C ILE A 79 -16.93 9.04 -2.52
N GLU A 80 -17.65 8.29 -3.33
CA GLU A 80 -18.61 7.32 -2.82
C GLU A 80 -17.93 5.99 -2.50
N THR A 81 -18.53 5.21 -1.61
CA THR A 81 -17.98 3.91 -1.20
C THR A 81 -17.79 2.97 -2.37
N HIS A 82 -18.70 3.03 -3.36
CA HIS A 82 -18.56 2.14 -4.52
C HIS A 82 -17.34 2.53 -5.38
N THR A 83 -16.87 3.77 -5.30
CA THR A 83 -15.63 4.19 -5.96
C THR A 83 -14.43 3.48 -5.31
N VAL A 84 -14.43 3.39 -3.98
CA VAL A 84 -13.41 2.64 -3.25
C VAL A 84 -13.44 1.16 -3.64
N GLU A 85 -14.62 0.57 -3.70
CA GLU A 85 -14.76 -0.82 -4.13
C GLU A 85 -14.20 -1.06 -5.53
N THR A 86 -14.47 -0.14 -6.45
CA THR A 86 -13.96 -0.22 -7.81
C THR A 86 -12.44 -0.15 -7.84
N HIS A 87 -11.86 0.75 -7.04
CA HIS A 87 -10.41 0.87 -6.93
C HIS A 87 -9.78 -0.42 -6.41
N ILE A 88 -10.37 -1.02 -5.39
CA ILE A 88 -9.86 -2.27 -4.83
C ILE A 88 -10.01 -3.40 -5.83
N TYR A 89 -11.12 -3.46 -6.54
CA TYR A 89 -11.33 -4.48 -7.57
C TYR A 89 -10.25 -4.39 -8.66
N ARG A 90 -9.98 -3.17 -9.13
CA ARG A 90 -8.96 -2.94 -10.14
C ARG A 90 -7.56 -3.30 -9.63
N LEU A 91 -7.28 -2.96 -8.39
CA LEU A 91 -6.00 -3.30 -7.77
C LEU A 91 -5.82 -4.81 -7.68
N ARG A 92 -6.83 -5.51 -7.22
CA ARG A 92 -6.79 -6.98 -7.12
C ARG A 92 -6.58 -7.62 -8.49
N LYS A 93 -7.28 -7.11 -9.50
CA LYS A 93 -7.15 -7.61 -10.87
C LYS A 93 -5.76 -7.34 -11.43
N LYS A 94 -5.21 -6.18 -11.15
CA LYS A 94 -3.88 -5.78 -11.58
C LYS A 94 -2.83 -6.72 -10.98
N ILE A 95 -2.95 -7.02 -9.69
CA ILE A 95 -2.05 -7.95 -9.00
C ILE A 95 -2.20 -9.35 -9.58
N PHE A 96 -3.41 -9.79 -9.81
CA PHE A 96 -3.65 -11.11 -10.40
C PHE A 96 -3.02 -11.22 -11.78
N ASN A 97 -3.20 -10.21 -12.61
CA ASN A 97 -2.65 -10.23 -13.98
C ASN A 97 -1.13 -10.25 -14.00
N SER A 98 -0.49 -9.60 -13.04
CA SER A 98 0.97 -9.52 -12.98
C SER A 98 1.62 -10.69 -12.26
N PHE A 99 1.00 -11.15 -11.18
CA PHE A 99 1.62 -12.17 -10.32
C PHE A 99 0.82 -13.46 -10.22
N ASN A 100 -0.30 -13.54 -10.90
CA ASN A 100 -1.21 -14.69 -10.83
C ASN A 100 -1.65 -15.00 -9.40
N ASP A 101 -1.82 -13.95 -8.59
CA ASP A 101 -2.18 -14.06 -7.17
C ASP A 101 -3.51 -13.37 -6.93
N ASN A 102 -4.54 -14.17 -6.65
CA ASN A 102 -5.87 -13.65 -6.34
C ASN A 102 -6.17 -13.64 -4.84
N MET A 103 -5.17 -13.95 -4.01
CA MET A 103 -5.34 -14.06 -2.57
C MET A 103 -4.55 -13.02 -1.79
N PHE A 104 -3.87 -12.10 -2.47
CA PHE A 104 -3.10 -11.08 -1.80
C PHE A 104 -4.00 -10.15 -0.98
N ILE A 105 -5.04 -9.63 -1.60
CA ILE A 105 -6.08 -8.88 -0.89
C ILE A 105 -7.32 -9.75 -0.87
N VAL A 106 -7.77 -10.09 0.33
CA VAL A 106 -8.91 -11.00 0.50
C VAL A 106 -10.14 -10.20 0.90
N SER A 107 -11.24 -10.48 0.25
CA SER A 107 -12.53 -9.89 0.62
C SER A 107 -13.12 -10.71 1.77
N LYS A 108 -13.42 -10.04 2.87
CA LYS A 108 -14.05 -10.64 4.03
C LYS A 108 -15.43 -10.04 4.23
N LYS A 109 -16.21 -10.66 5.09
CA LYS A 109 -17.56 -10.20 5.39
C LYS A 109 -17.57 -8.75 5.88
N ASN A 110 -16.54 -8.37 6.65
CA ASN A 110 -16.44 -7.04 7.27
C ASN A 110 -15.51 -6.09 6.53
N GLY A 111 -14.98 -6.48 5.37
CA GLY A 111 -14.07 -5.61 4.63
C GLY A 111 -13.00 -6.38 3.89
N TYR A 112 -11.84 -5.76 3.76
CA TYR A 112 -10.71 -6.32 3.02
C TYR A 112 -9.52 -6.51 3.94
N GLN A 113 -8.70 -7.50 3.62
CA GLN A 113 -7.55 -7.83 4.46
C GLN A 113 -6.40 -8.37 3.60
N ILE A 114 -5.18 -8.01 3.99
CA ILE A 114 -3.97 -8.65 3.49
C ILE A 114 -3.48 -9.57 4.59
N LYS A 115 -3.31 -10.86 4.26
CA LYS A 115 -2.85 -11.84 5.25
C LYS A 115 -1.36 -11.76 5.46
#